data_4ddb39c68daac8af5e9d67e7e658b47a
#
_entry.id   4ddb39c68daac8af5e9d67e7e658b47a
#
_cell.length_a   1.000
_cell.length_b   1.000
_cell.length_c   1.000
_cell.angle_alpha   90.00
_cell.angle_beta   90.00
_cell.angle_gamma   90.00
#
_symmetry.space_group_name_H-M   'P 1'
#
loop_
_entity.id
_entity.type
_entity.pdbx_description
1 polymer ?
#
loop_
_entity_poly.entity_id
_entity_poly.type
_entity_poly.pdbx_seq_one_letter_code
_entity_poly.pdbx_strand_id
1 'polypeptide(L)'
;ESPSLGTGNGFGVRGYYAPINSSAHFLHLGLSYIDMDVRNSSGQEIARLRVRPDADLSAARLIDTGNFSAESLSVFGIEAAYVQGPFKFQGEYMDNTFSRPIGFSDFDANSYYAYGVWNITGESWGYKTGIISTPLPNNPTLGMWQVGVRYDNANLNDGSVDYTNPL
;
A
#
# COMPACT_ATOMS: atom_id res chain seq x y z
N GLU A 1 -14.22 11.26 -5.09
CA GLU A 1 -14.15 10.80 -6.49
C GLU A 1 -12.89 9.99 -6.65
N SER A 2 -13.01 8.74 -7.10
CA SER A 2 -11.86 7.96 -7.52
C SER A 2 -11.29 8.63 -8.76
N PRO A 3 -9.96 8.83 -8.87
CA PRO A 3 -9.39 9.28 -10.13
C PRO A 3 -9.74 8.20 -11.16
N SER A 4 -10.50 8.59 -12.18
CA SER A 4 -10.70 7.73 -13.34
C SER A 4 -9.36 7.64 -14.05
N LEU A 5 -8.72 6.48 -13.98
CA LEU A 5 -7.52 6.20 -14.74
C LEU A 5 -7.86 6.29 -16.24
N GLY A 6 -7.09 7.06 -16.98
CA GLY A 6 -7.16 7.09 -18.43
C GLY A 6 -6.62 5.78 -19.05
N THR A 7 -6.66 5.68 -20.35
CA THR A 7 -6.11 4.54 -21.10
C THR A 7 -4.59 4.66 -21.20
N GLY A 8 -3.87 4.22 -20.17
CA GLY A 8 -2.42 4.04 -20.17
C GLY A 8 -2.06 2.55 -20.30
N ASN A 9 -0.83 2.27 -20.70
CA ASN A 9 -0.26 0.93 -20.66
C ASN A 9 0.52 0.75 -19.36
N GLY A 10 0.65 -0.49 -18.91
CA GLY A 10 1.46 -0.81 -17.76
C GLY A 10 1.62 -2.29 -17.59
N PHE A 11 2.58 -2.66 -16.78
CA PHE A 11 2.76 -4.04 -16.36
C PHE A 11 3.04 -4.08 -14.86
N GLY A 12 2.76 -5.21 -14.24
CA GLY A 12 3.09 -5.46 -12.84
C GLY A 12 3.53 -6.90 -12.65
N VAL A 13 4.48 -7.08 -11.75
CA VAL A 13 4.96 -8.40 -11.33
C VAL A 13 5.01 -8.44 -9.82
N ARG A 14 4.58 -9.56 -9.23
CA ARG A 14 4.70 -9.83 -7.79
C ARG A 14 5.18 -11.27 -7.60
N GLY A 15 6.20 -11.42 -6.75
CA GLY A 15 6.69 -12.71 -6.30
C GLY A 15 6.58 -12.81 -4.79
N TYR A 16 6.36 -14.01 -4.27
CA TYR A 16 6.38 -14.26 -2.83
C TYR A 16 7.08 -15.57 -2.49
N TYR A 17 7.58 -15.63 -1.26
CA TYR A 17 8.19 -16.81 -0.67
C TYR A 17 7.70 -17.02 0.75
N ALA A 18 7.33 -18.25 1.08
CA ALA A 18 6.86 -18.61 2.42
C ALA A 18 7.78 -19.68 3.02
N PRO A 19 8.91 -19.27 3.65
CA PRO A 19 9.88 -20.22 4.25
C PRO A 19 9.29 -21.04 5.40
N ILE A 20 8.32 -20.48 6.11
CA ILE A 20 7.53 -21.18 7.12
C ILE A 20 6.09 -21.19 6.61
N ASN A 21 5.51 -22.37 6.48
CA ASN A 21 4.15 -22.52 5.92
C ASN A 21 3.45 -23.72 6.57
N SER A 22 2.84 -23.51 7.71
CA SER A 22 1.97 -24.46 8.39
C SER A 22 0.63 -23.82 8.73
N SER A 23 -0.37 -24.62 9.12
CA SER A 23 -1.76 -24.18 9.26
C SER A 23 -2.00 -22.97 10.18
N ALA A 24 -1.16 -22.78 11.18
CA ALA A 24 -1.29 -21.69 12.17
C ALA A 24 0.04 -20.94 12.41
N HIS A 25 1.07 -21.25 11.61
CA HIS A 25 2.39 -20.63 11.75
C HIS A 25 3.01 -20.48 10.37
N PHE A 26 3.17 -19.26 9.92
CA PHE A 26 3.77 -18.96 8.61
C PHE A 26 4.53 -17.64 8.63
N LEU A 27 5.53 -17.59 7.75
CA LEU A 27 6.27 -16.37 7.39
C LEU A 27 6.10 -16.16 5.89
N HIS A 28 5.54 -15.03 5.52
CA HIS A 28 5.40 -14.58 4.14
C HIS A 28 6.35 -13.42 3.88
N LEU A 29 7.06 -13.50 2.77
CA LEU A 29 7.92 -12.44 2.25
C LEU A 29 7.54 -12.21 0.80
N GLY A 30 7.36 -10.96 0.38
CA GLY A 30 6.99 -10.65 -1.00
C GLY A 30 7.71 -9.43 -1.54
N LEU A 31 7.83 -9.40 -2.86
CA LEU A 31 8.37 -8.29 -3.65
C LEU A 31 7.40 -8.02 -4.79
N SER A 32 7.23 -6.74 -5.10
CA SER A 32 6.42 -6.31 -6.23
C SER A 32 7.08 -5.17 -7.00
N TYR A 33 6.80 -5.11 -8.29
CA TYR A 33 7.17 -4.00 -9.15
C TYR A 33 6.01 -3.72 -10.11
N ILE A 34 5.67 -2.45 -10.25
CA ILE A 34 4.66 -1.97 -11.19
C ILE A 34 5.29 -0.83 -11.98
N ASP A 35 5.02 -0.78 -13.28
CA ASP A 35 5.34 0.33 -14.15
C ASP A 35 4.14 0.63 -15.01
N MET A 36 3.74 1.91 -15.08
CA MET A 36 2.54 2.31 -15.81
C MET A 36 2.63 3.75 -16.33
N ASP A 37 1.99 4.00 -17.48
CA ASP A 37 1.75 5.35 -17.97
C ASP A 37 0.80 6.10 -17.01
N VAL A 38 1.13 7.35 -16.71
CA VAL A 38 0.25 8.24 -15.95
C VAL A 38 -0.65 9.01 -16.91
N ARG A 39 -1.96 8.69 -16.88
CA ARG A 39 -2.96 9.43 -17.68
C ARG A 39 -4.24 9.60 -16.86
N ASN A 40 -4.75 10.82 -16.80
CA ASN A 40 -6.06 11.10 -16.23
C ASN A 40 -7.19 10.74 -17.22
N SER A 41 -8.44 10.88 -16.81
CA SER A 41 -9.62 10.62 -17.64
C SER A 41 -9.71 11.44 -18.92
N SER A 42 -9.02 12.56 -18.98
CA SER A 42 -8.92 13.43 -20.17
C SER A 42 -7.71 13.12 -21.04
N GLY A 43 -6.94 12.07 -20.70
CA GLY A 43 -5.73 11.69 -21.43
C GLY A 43 -4.49 12.54 -21.12
N GLN A 44 -4.56 13.41 -20.11
CA GLN A 44 -3.45 14.27 -19.72
C GLN A 44 -2.50 13.53 -18.77
N GLU A 45 -1.22 13.81 -18.89
CA GLU A 45 -0.12 13.26 -18.08
C GLU A 45 0.00 14.04 -16.75
N ILE A 46 -1.00 13.84 -15.87
CA ILE A 46 -1.14 14.53 -14.59
C ILE A 46 -1.32 13.51 -13.47
N ALA A 47 -0.48 13.62 -12.46
CA ALA A 47 -0.55 12.85 -11.22
C ALA A 47 -0.96 13.74 -10.03
N ARG A 48 -1.42 13.10 -8.96
CA ARG A 48 -1.67 13.70 -7.65
C ARG A 48 -1.66 12.63 -6.59
N LEU A 49 -0.84 12.77 -5.57
CA LEU A 49 -0.82 11.90 -4.40
C LEU A 49 -1.57 12.54 -3.24
N ARG A 50 -2.49 11.79 -2.64
CA ARG A 50 -3.25 12.23 -1.47
C ARG A 50 -3.35 11.11 -0.45
N VAL A 51 -2.98 11.42 0.78
CA VAL A 51 -3.04 10.46 1.88
C VAL A 51 -4.14 10.84 2.86
N ARG A 52 -5.02 9.88 3.19
CA ARG A 52 -5.97 9.97 4.30
C ARG A 52 -5.35 9.37 5.55
N PRO A 53 -5.70 9.86 6.76
CA PRO A 53 -5.47 9.07 7.96
C PRO A 53 -6.28 7.77 7.86
N ASP A 54 -5.84 6.72 8.53
CA ASP A 54 -6.54 5.41 8.61
C ASP A 54 -7.90 5.50 9.35
N ALA A 55 -8.64 6.57 9.07
CA ALA A 55 -9.96 6.83 9.61
C ALA A 55 -10.90 7.17 8.44
N ASP A 56 -11.56 6.16 7.91
CA ASP A 56 -12.44 6.30 6.74
C ASP A 56 -13.59 7.31 6.94
N LEU A 57 -13.92 7.62 8.18
CA LEU A 57 -14.90 8.65 8.54
C LEU A 57 -14.38 10.08 8.35
N SER A 58 -13.07 10.27 8.19
CA SER A 58 -12.49 11.59 7.95
C SER A 58 -12.40 11.90 6.46
N ALA A 59 -13.02 12.97 6.02
CA ALA A 59 -12.85 13.52 4.67
C ALA A 59 -11.53 14.29 4.51
N ALA A 60 -10.83 14.56 5.61
CA ALA A 60 -9.59 15.34 5.60
C ALA A 60 -8.47 14.60 4.85
N ARG A 61 -7.74 15.32 4.02
CA ARG A 61 -6.49 14.90 3.40
C ARG A 61 -5.36 15.57 4.16
N LEU A 62 -4.59 14.79 4.93
CA LEU A 62 -3.50 15.35 5.73
C LEU A 62 -2.30 15.73 4.88
N ILE A 63 -2.11 15.01 3.78
CA ILE A 63 -1.02 15.22 2.83
C ILE A 63 -1.64 15.23 1.42
N ASP A 64 -1.26 16.22 0.62
CA ASP A 64 -1.74 16.40 -0.75
C ASP A 64 -0.67 17.15 -1.54
N THR A 65 -0.14 16.53 -2.59
CA THR A 65 0.89 17.15 -3.45
C THR A 65 0.31 18.24 -4.38
N GLY A 66 -1.02 18.33 -4.52
CA GLY A 66 -1.59 19.02 -5.66
C GLY A 66 -1.39 18.21 -6.96
N ASN A 67 -1.82 18.79 -8.07
CA ASN A 67 -1.58 18.21 -9.39
C ASN A 67 -0.16 18.53 -9.85
N PHE A 68 0.51 17.56 -10.47
CA PHE A 68 1.81 17.74 -11.11
C PHE A 68 1.90 16.90 -12.38
N SER A 69 2.72 17.35 -13.33
CA SER A 69 2.95 16.59 -14.57
C SER A 69 3.78 15.36 -14.31
N ALA A 70 3.35 14.21 -14.83
CA ALA A 70 4.08 12.96 -14.79
C ALA A 70 3.72 12.09 -15.98
N GLU A 71 4.72 11.53 -16.64
CA GLU A 71 4.57 10.66 -17.81
C GLU A 71 4.35 9.20 -17.41
N SER A 72 5.11 8.74 -16.41
CA SER A 72 5.02 7.37 -15.91
C SER A 72 5.16 7.30 -14.38
N LEU A 73 4.72 6.18 -13.83
CA LEU A 73 4.85 5.82 -12.42
C LEU A 73 5.47 4.44 -12.32
N SER A 74 6.59 4.34 -11.63
CA SER A 74 7.18 3.08 -11.19
C SER A 74 6.95 2.90 -9.68
N VAL A 75 6.49 1.73 -9.27
CA VAL A 75 6.30 1.38 -7.85
C VAL A 75 7.07 0.12 -7.51
N PHE A 76 7.96 0.21 -6.54
CA PHE A 76 8.63 -0.93 -5.95
C PHE A 76 8.04 -1.20 -4.57
N GLY A 77 7.71 -2.46 -4.28
CA GLY A 77 7.11 -2.86 -3.01
C GLY A 77 7.84 -4.03 -2.35
N ILE A 78 7.98 -3.96 -1.03
CA ILE A 78 8.44 -5.07 -0.18
C ILE A 78 7.35 -5.33 0.86
N GLU A 79 7.00 -6.58 1.07
CA GLU A 79 6.03 -6.99 2.07
C GLU A 79 6.53 -8.14 2.92
N ALA A 80 6.16 -8.14 4.18
CA ALA A 80 6.42 -9.24 5.10
C ALA A 80 5.23 -9.44 6.04
N ALA A 81 4.90 -10.70 6.33
CA ALA A 81 3.92 -11.03 7.34
C ALA A 81 4.32 -12.30 8.11
N TYR A 82 4.16 -12.23 9.42
CA TYR A 82 4.40 -13.35 10.33
C TYR A 82 3.15 -13.64 11.12
N VAL A 83 2.78 -14.90 11.16
CA VAL A 83 1.64 -15.39 11.94
C VAL A 83 2.07 -16.53 12.84
N GLN A 84 1.60 -16.47 14.08
CA GLN A 84 1.71 -17.57 15.04
C GLN A 84 0.41 -17.69 15.83
N GLY A 85 -0.40 -18.68 15.47
CA GLY A 85 -1.72 -18.90 16.08
C GLY A 85 -2.63 -17.67 15.95
N PRO A 86 -3.04 -17.07 17.08
CA PRO A 86 -3.93 -15.90 17.09
C PRO A 86 -3.21 -14.57 16.81
N PHE A 87 -1.87 -14.57 16.70
CA PHE A 87 -1.08 -13.36 16.48
C PHE A 87 -0.69 -13.20 15.01
N LYS A 88 -0.87 -12.00 14.49
CA LYS A 88 -0.43 -11.60 13.15
C LYS A 88 0.35 -10.29 13.23
N PHE A 89 1.50 -10.25 12.57
CA PHE A 89 2.30 -9.06 12.32
C PHE A 89 2.49 -8.92 10.82
N GLN A 90 2.32 -7.72 10.29
CA GLN A 90 2.48 -7.45 8.86
C GLN A 90 2.99 -6.04 8.66
N GLY A 91 3.80 -5.86 7.62
CA GLY A 91 4.26 -4.56 7.18
C GLY A 91 4.58 -4.57 5.69
N GLU A 92 4.50 -3.39 5.11
CA GLU A 92 4.86 -3.14 3.71
C GLU A 92 5.64 -1.83 3.61
N TYR A 93 6.55 -1.78 2.67
CA TYR A 93 7.25 -0.58 2.21
C TYR A 93 6.99 -0.41 0.72
N MET A 94 6.69 0.80 0.30
CA MET A 94 6.50 1.17 -1.09
C MET A 94 7.36 2.38 -1.43
N ASP A 95 8.02 2.30 -2.56
CA ASP A 95 8.79 3.37 -3.17
C ASP A 95 8.20 3.68 -4.53
N ASN A 96 7.90 4.96 -4.77
CA ASN A 96 7.19 5.43 -5.95
C ASN A 96 8.05 6.49 -6.63
N THR A 97 8.38 6.28 -7.89
CA THR A 97 9.07 7.24 -8.74
C THR A 97 8.14 7.67 -9.87
N PHE A 98 7.86 8.96 -9.94
CA PHE A 98 7.14 9.57 -11.06
C PHE A 98 8.13 10.21 -12.01
N SER A 99 8.25 9.67 -13.22
CA SER A 99 9.03 10.30 -14.27
C SER A 99 8.26 11.48 -14.84
N ARG A 100 8.95 12.61 -14.99
CA ARG A 100 8.37 13.89 -15.38
C ARG A 100 8.90 14.34 -16.74
N PRO A 101 8.18 15.23 -17.47
CA PRO A 101 8.64 15.75 -18.75
C PRO A 101 10.01 16.41 -18.68
N ILE A 102 10.68 16.49 -19.83
CA ILE A 102 12.00 17.10 -19.95
C ILE A 102 12.00 18.53 -19.36
N GLY A 103 12.95 18.77 -18.46
CA GLY A 103 13.10 20.05 -17.76
C GLY A 103 12.63 20.01 -16.30
N PHE A 104 12.01 18.93 -15.88
CA PHE A 104 11.67 18.67 -14.47
C PHE A 104 12.45 17.47 -13.94
N SER A 105 12.82 17.50 -12.66
CA SER A 105 13.34 16.33 -11.98
C SER A 105 12.22 15.34 -11.71
N ASP A 106 12.52 14.05 -11.69
CA ASP A 106 11.57 13.03 -11.26
C ASP A 106 11.11 13.31 -9.83
N PHE A 107 9.93 12.84 -9.48
CA PHE A 107 9.36 13.00 -8.15
C PHE A 107 9.32 11.67 -7.44
N ASP A 108 10.00 11.59 -6.28
CA ASP A 108 10.07 10.40 -5.46
C ASP A 108 9.21 10.52 -4.20
N ALA A 109 8.48 9.47 -3.89
CA ALA A 109 7.65 9.37 -2.70
C ALA A 109 7.73 7.96 -2.13
N ASN A 110 7.84 7.85 -0.80
CA ASN A 110 7.84 6.54 -0.16
C ASN A 110 6.83 6.47 0.99
N SER A 111 6.42 5.26 1.29
CA SER A 111 5.53 4.98 2.40
C SER A 111 5.78 3.61 2.99
N TYR A 112 5.47 3.46 4.26
CA TYR A 112 5.46 2.16 4.90
C TYR A 112 4.42 2.10 6.00
N TYR A 113 3.97 0.89 6.29
CA TYR A 113 3.19 0.62 7.47
C TYR A 113 3.66 -0.65 8.16
N ALA A 114 3.36 -0.73 9.45
CA ALA A 114 3.48 -1.95 10.22
C ALA A 114 2.29 -2.07 11.16
N TYR A 115 1.70 -3.27 11.28
CA TYR A 115 0.65 -3.51 12.24
C TYR A 115 0.73 -4.90 12.88
N GLY A 116 0.21 -4.98 14.09
CA GLY A 116 0.02 -6.24 14.81
C GLY A 116 -1.42 -6.41 15.23
N VAL A 117 -1.94 -7.64 15.15
CA VAL A 117 -3.30 -8.01 15.57
C VAL A 117 -3.26 -9.26 16.40
N TRP A 118 -4.00 -9.25 17.49
CA TRP A 118 -4.24 -10.41 18.34
C TRP A 118 -5.74 -10.75 18.38
N ASN A 119 -6.06 -11.97 17.98
CA ASN A 119 -7.40 -12.55 18.16
C ASN A 119 -7.54 -13.02 19.62
N ILE A 120 -8.15 -12.19 20.47
CA ILE A 120 -8.30 -12.48 21.90
C ILE A 120 -9.08 -13.80 22.14
N THR A 121 -10.01 -14.10 21.25
CA THR A 121 -10.83 -15.32 21.26
C THR A 121 -10.10 -16.57 20.73
N GLY A 122 -8.85 -16.42 20.29
CA GLY A 122 -7.94 -17.53 20.00
C GLY A 122 -8.01 -18.10 18.58
N GLU A 123 -8.75 -17.48 17.65
CA GLU A 123 -8.82 -17.91 16.25
C GLU A 123 -7.47 -17.73 15.56
N SER A 124 -7.06 -18.75 14.81
CA SER A 124 -5.81 -18.74 14.07
C SER A 124 -6.02 -18.21 12.64
N TRP A 125 -5.10 -17.38 12.18
CA TRP A 125 -5.08 -16.86 10.82
C TRP A 125 -4.77 -17.97 9.81
N GLY A 126 -5.45 -17.93 8.65
CA GLY A 126 -5.19 -18.84 7.53
C GLY A 126 -4.23 -18.25 6.52
N TYR A 127 -3.58 -19.14 5.74
CA TYR A 127 -2.69 -18.75 4.64
C TYR A 127 -2.88 -19.69 3.46
N LYS A 128 -3.10 -19.13 2.28
CA LYS A 128 -3.20 -19.91 1.05
C LYS A 128 -2.70 -19.09 -0.14
N THR A 129 -1.78 -19.65 -0.92
CA THR A 129 -1.29 -19.06 -2.18
C THR A 129 -0.88 -17.58 -2.06
N GLY A 130 -0.12 -17.22 -1.02
CA GLY A 130 0.34 -15.85 -0.80
C GLY A 130 -0.69 -14.92 -0.16
N ILE A 131 -1.87 -15.43 0.23
CA ILE A 131 -2.96 -14.63 0.80
C ILE A 131 -3.21 -15.04 2.24
N ILE A 132 -3.25 -14.07 3.14
CA ILE A 132 -3.64 -14.25 4.54
C ILE A 132 -5.15 -14.10 4.64
N SER A 133 -5.83 -15.08 5.21
CA SER A 133 -7.27 -15.05 5.41
C SER A 133 -7.64 -14.81 6.88
N THR A 134 -8.63 -13.94 7.08
CA THR A 134 -9.23 -13.74 8.39
C THR A 134 -10.00 -15.00 8.81
N PRO A 135 -9.80 -15.51 10.03
CA PRO A 135 -10.53 -16.67 10.52
C PRO A 135 -12.02 -16.36 10.74
N LEU A 136 -12.83 -17.41 10.78
CA LEU A 136 -14.19 -17.31 11.28
C LEU A 136 -14.21 -17.44 12.80
N PRO A 137 -15.21 -16.85 13.50
CA PRO A 137 -15.35 -16.99 14.93
C PRO A 137 -15.44 -18.46 15.38
N ASN A 138 -14.66 -18.84 16.40
CA ASN A 138 -14.79 -20.16 17.04
C ASN A 138 -16.18 -20.37 17.65
N ASN A 139 -16.80 -19.27 18.13
CA ASN A 139 -18.17 -19.26 18.63
C ASN A 139 -18.96 -18.21 17.84
N PRO A 140 -19.85 -18.62 16.90
CA PRO A 140 -20.62 -17.66 16.09
C PRO A 140 -21.56 -16.75 16.90
N THR A 141 -21.99 -17.19 18.09
CA THR A 141 -22.89 -16.40 18.96
C THR A 141 -22.14 -15.27 19.66
N LEU A 142 -20.92 -15.50 20.08
CA LEU A 142 -20.09 -14.52 20.78
C LEU A 142 -19.27 -13.64 19.82
N GLY A 143 -19.09 -14.10 18.59
CA GLY A 143 -18.24 -13.45 17.61
C GLY A 143 -16.75 -13.64 17.88
N MET A 144 -15.93 -12.97 17.07
CA MET A 144 -14.49 -12.90 17.22
C MET A 144 -14.10 -11.53 17.75
N TRP A 145 -13.24 -11.52 18.76
CA TRP A 145 -12.73 -10.29 19.38
C TRP A 145 -11.26 -10.11 19.02
N GLN A 146 -10.94 -8.94 18.48
CA GLN A 146 -9.59 -8.60 18.07
C GLN A 146 -9.14 -7.28 18.70
N VAL A 147 -7.86 -7.20 19.01
CA VAL A 147 -7.17 -5.94 19.30
C VAL A 147 -5.99 -5.80 18.35
N GLY A 148 -5.76 -4.61 17.84
CA GLY A 148 -4.67 -4.34 16.93
C GLY A 148 -4.08 -2.96 17.14
N VAL A 149 -2.83 -2.81 16.73
CA VAL A 149 -2.13 -1.53 16.63
C VAL A 149 -1.52 -1.42 15.25
N ARG A 150 -1.59 -0.22 14.67
CA ARG A 150 -1.02 0.09 13.36
C ARG A 150 -0.25 1.41 13.42
N TYR A 151 0.85 1.46 12.71
CA TYR A 151 1.64 2.64 12.46
C TYR A 151 1.81 2.82 10.96
N ASP A 152 1.56 4.01 10.46
CA ASP A 152 1.71 4.39 9.07
C ASP A 152 2.61 5.62 8.94
N ASN A 153 3.41 5.62 7.89
CA ASN A 153 4.22 6.76 7.49
C ASN A 153 4.13 6.95 5.97
N ALA A 154 3.98 8.19 5.54
CA ALA A 154 4.08 8.55 4.13
C ALA A 154 4.94 9.81 4.01
N ASN A 155 5.98 9.74 3.20
CA ASN A 155 6.85 10.85 2.87
C ASN A 155 6.65 11.21 1.40
N LEU A 156 6.05 12.37 1.18
CA LEU A 156 5.81 12.95 -0.15
C LEU A 156 6.67 14.20 -0.36
N ASN A 157 7.70 14.41 0.46
CA ASN A 157 8.64 15.51 0.31
C ASN A 157 9.79 15.06 -0.58
N ASP A 158 9.84 15.62 -1.78
CA ASP A 158 10.98 15.53 -2.66
C ASP A 158 11.52 16.93 -2.90
N GLY A 159 12.74 17.20 -2.42
CA GLY A 159 13.40 18.51 -2.56
C GLY A 159 13.70 18.91 -3.99
N SER A 160 13.52 18.00 -4.95
CA SER A 160 13.70 18.26 -6.38
C SER A 160 12.45 18.87 -7.04
N VAL A 161 11.30 18.83 -6.38
CA VAL A 161 10.05 19.38 -6.93
C VAL A 161 9.96 20.88 -6.70
N ASP A 162 9.88 21.66 -7.76
CA ASP A 162 9.64 23.10 -7.69
C ASP A 162 8.16 23.36 -7.42
N TYR A 163 7.83 23.65 -6.16
CA TYR A 163 6.47 24.02 -5.74
C TYR A 163 6.05 25.41 -6.17
N THR A 164 6.95 26.23 -6.71
CA THR A 164 6.64 27.61 -7.13
C THR A 164 5.99 27.65 -8.50
N ASN A 165 6.01 26.56 -9.22
CA ASN A 165 5.35 26.41 -10.53
C ASN A 165 4.41 25.18 -10.51
N PRO A 166 3.33 25.20 -9.73
CA PRO A 166 2.26 24.24 -9.93
C PRO A 166 1.68 24.45 -11.32
N LEU A 167 1.35 23.38 -12.01
CA LEU A 167 0.76 23.38 -13.35
C LEU A 167 -0.32 24.43 -13.55
#